data_27620dc6cadcf6e3bd9147b5172f0062
#
_entry.id   27620dc6cadcf6e3bd9147b5172f0062
#
_cell.length_a   1.000
_cell.length_b   1.000
_cell.length_c   1.000
_cell.angle_alpha   90.00
_cell.angle_beta   90.00
_cell.angle_gamma   90.00
#
_symmetry.space_group_name_H-M   'P 1'
#
loop_
_entity.id
_entity.type
_entity.pdbx_description
1 polymer ?
#
loop_
_entity_poly.entity_id
_entity_poly.type
_entity_poly.pdbx_seq_one_letter_code
_entity_poly.pdbx_strand_id
1 'polypeptide(L)'
;ALGGIYNIFLLNHSLLDFSYKDALFILQLITLLAVIISSLTGNDYFGKQSLPRLMMWVTLGASLVGLSNLLNQVLLGMLFVFFTMYVSGKISPKISALLMKNLAPEVLSRTSNFLGLLFTLSIPVGTACFSLVAVWDIQLTWMLFVGLSLLAILLTVINLKNDI
;
A
#
# COMPACT_ATOMS: atom_id res chain seq x y z
N ALA A 1 -4.63 -5.98 -0.55
CA ALA A 1 -5.98 -5.41 -0.74
C ALA A 1 -6.03 -4.49 -1.96
N LEU A 2 -5.19 -3.43 -2.01
CA LEU A 2 -5.21 -2.42 -3.08
C LEU A 2 -5.16 -3.04 -4.49
N GLY A 3 -4.28 -4.00 -4.73
CA GLY A 3 -4.16 -4.67 -6.03
C GLY A 3 -5.41 -5.46 -6.43
N GLY A 4 -6.08 -6.12 -5.48
CA GLY A 4 -7.33 -6.85 -5.75
C GLY A 4 -8.47 -5.91 -6.12
N ILE A 5 -8.65 -4.81 -5.38
CA ILE A 5 -9.67 -3.80 -5.68
C ILE A 5 -9.40 -3.18 -7.05
N TYR A 6 -8.14 -2.88 -7.34
CA TYR A 6 -7.75 -2.28 -8.62
C TYR A 6 -8.03 -3.21 -9.80
N ASN A 7 -7.79 -4.51 -9.66
CA ASN A 7 -8.10 -5.49 -10.70
C ASN A 7 -9.60 -5.52 -11.02
N ILE A 8 -10.47 -5.52 -10.00
CA ILE A 8 -11.92 -5.52 -10.20
C ILE A 8 -12.38 -4.18 -10.78
N PHE A 9 -11.79 -3.07 -10.33
CA PHE A 9 -12.07 -1.75 -10.87
C PHE A 9 -11.73 -1.66 -12.35
N LEU A 10 -10.59 -2.14 -12.78
CA LEU A 10 -10.17 -2.15 -14.19
C LEU A 10 -11.05 -3.07 -15.05
N LEU A 11 -11.59 -4.17 -14.49
CA LEU A 11 -12.53 -5.04 -15.19
C LEU A 11 -13.85 -4.35 -15.50
N ASN A 12 -14.33 -3.49 -14.60
CA ASN A 12 -15.65 -2.86 -14.69
C ASN A 12 -15.63 -1.50 -15.41
N HIS A 13 -14.46 -0.91 -15.63
CA HIS A 13 -14.34 0.42 -16.21
C HIS A 13 -13.54 0.39 -17.51
N SER A 14 -14.25 0.54 -18.63
CA SER A 14 -13.67 0.87 -19.94
C SER A 14 -13.24 2.34 -20.05
N LEU A 15 -12.81 2.96 -18.96
CA LEU A 15 -12.44 4.39 -18.87
C LEU A 15 -11.12 4.72 -19.59
N LEU A 16 -10.37 3.71 -19.97
CA LEU A 16 -9.21 3.81 -20.82
C LEU A 16 -9.55 3.04 -22.09
N ASP A 17 -9.23 3.58 -23.26
CA ASP A 17 -9.30 2.86 -24.55
C ASP A 17 -8.36 1.62 -24.58
N PHE A 18 -7.86 1.21 -23.43
CA PHE A 18 -6.99 0.07 -23.25
C PHE A 18 -7.79 -1.18 -22.88
N SER A 19 -7.37 -2.32 -23.42
CA SER A 19 -7.89 -3.60 -22.96
C SER A 19 -7.55 -3.83 -21.48
N TYR A 20 -8.36 -4.63 -20.79
CA TYR A 20 -8.07 -5.01 -19.40
C TYR A 20 -6.65 -5.55 -19.21
N LYS A 21 -6.16 -6.34 -20.18
CA LYS A 21 -4.81 -6.93 -20.14
C LYS A 21 -3.73 -5.85 -20.15
N ASP A 22 -3.90 -4.83 -21.01
CA ASP A 22 -2.93 -3.74 -21.14
C ASP A 22 -2.94 -2.86 -19.89
N ALA A 23 -4.13 -2.55 -19.34
CA ALA A 23 -4.26 -1.79 -18.10
C ALA A 23 -3.62 -2.53 -16.92
N LEU A 24 -3.84 -3.84 -16.81
CA LEU A 24 -3.22 -4.68 -15.78
C LEU A 24 -1.69 -4.72 -15.95
N PHE A 25 -1.19 -4.88 -17.18
CA PHE A 25 0.24 -4.87 -17.48
C PHE A 25 0.88 -3.55 -17.07
N ILE A 26 0.27 -2.42 -17.43
CA ILE A 26 0.74 -1.07 -17.06
C ILE A 26 0.79 -0.93 -15.53
N LEU A 27 -0.26 -1.36 -14.82
CA LEU A 27 -0.30 -1.29 -13.36
C LEU A 27 0.83 -2.12 -12.72
N GLN A 28 1.07 -3.34 -13.21
CA GLN A 28 2.15 -4.19 -12.73
C GLN A 28 3.53 -3.60 -13.02
N LEU A 29 3.71 -3.01 -14.19
CA LEU A 29 4.95 -2.33 -14.57
C LEU A 29 5.21 -1.12 -13.67
N ILE A 30 4.19 -0.29 -13.40
CA ILE A 30 4.27 0.86 -12.50
C ILE A 30 4.67 0.42 -11.09
N THR A 31 4.06 -0.63 -10.55
CA THR A 31 4.37 -1.14 -9.22
C THR A 31 5.79 -1.71 -9.14
N LEU A 32 6.22 -2.46 -10.14
CA LEU A 32 7.57 -3.00 -10.24
C LEU A 32 8.62 -1.87 -10.29
N LEU A 33 8.43 -0.89 -11.17
CA LEU A 33 9.32 0.27 -11.30
C LEU A 33 9.40 1.06 -10.00
N ALA A 34 8.27 1.28 -9.32
CA ALA A 34 8.25 1.98 -8.04
C ALA A 34 9.11 1.28 -6.98
N VAL A 35 9.02 -0.05 -6.88
CA VAL A 35 9.80 -0.84 -5.92
C VAL A 35 11.29 -0.84 -6.29
N ILE A 36 11.64 -1.00 -7.57
CA ILE A 36 13.03 -0.95 -8.03
C ILE A 36 13.65 0.42 -7.72
N ILE A 37 12.99 1.51 -8.11
CA ILE A 37 13.46 2.87 -7.85
C ILE A 37 13.57 3.12 -6.35
N SER A 38 12.61 2.64 -5.56
CA SER A 38 12.65 2.72 -4.09
C SER A 38 13.90 2.05 -3.51
N SER A 39 14.28 0.88 -4.02
CA SER A 39 15.46 0.15 -3.53
C SER A 39 16.78 0.82 -3.91
N LEU A 40 16.84 1.46 -5.09
CA LEU A 40 18.01 2.17 -5.56
C LEU A 40 18.22 3.52 -4.85
N THR A 41 17.16 4.15 -4.38
CA THR A 41 17.19 5.49 -3.76
C THR A 41 17.16 5.44 -2.23
N GLY A 42 18.07 4.66 -1.61
CA GLY A 42 18.11 4.48 -0.15
C GLY A 42 18.31 5.75 0.67
N ASN A 43 19.01 6.75 0.14
CA ASN A 43 19.42 7.98 0.82
C ASN A 43 18.55 9.21 0.54
N ASP A 44 17.39 9.04 -0.07
CA ASP A 44 16.44 10.13 -0.37
C ASP A 44 15.70 10.65 0.89
N TYR A 45 14.81 11.62 0.68
CA TYR A 45 14.00 12.21 1.75
C TYR A 45 13.22 11.15 2.54
N PHE A 46 12.56 10.20 1.85
CA PHE A 46 11.79 9.13 2.49
C PHE A 46 12.68 8.09 3.18
N GLY A 47 13.85 7.81 2.63
CA GLY A 47 14.85 6.93 3.25
C GLY A 47 15.30 7.42 4.62
N LYS A 48 15.30 8.74 4.87
CA LYS A 48 15.69 9.36 6.15
C LYS A 48 14.53 9.45 7.17
N GLN A 49 13.28 9.28 6.75
CA GLN A 49 12.12 9.38 7.65
C GLN A 49 12.03 8.22 8.64
N SER A 50 11.42 8.46 9.81
CA SER A 50 11.12 7.41 10.78
C SER A 50 10.04 6.45 10.24
N LEU A 51 10.02 5.22 10.77
CA LEU A 51 9.05 4.20 10.34
C LEU A 51 7.60 4.66 10.46
N PRO A 52 7.15 5.29 11.58
CA PRO A 52 5.77 5.79 11.71
C PRO A 52 5.42 6.85 10.65
N ARG A 53 6.36 7.74 10.32
CA ARG A 53 6.16 8.74 9.26
C ARG A 53 6.02 8.10 7.87
N LEU A 54 6.82 7.06 7.58
CA LEU A 54 6.67 6.32 6.32
C LEU A 54 5.30 5.63 6.24
N MET A 55 4.84 5.01 7.33
CA MET A 55 3.50 4.42 7.39
C MET A 55 2.42 5.47 7.14
N MET A 56 2.55 6.67 7.70
CA MET A 56 1.64 7.78 7.44
C MET A 56 1.63 8.18 5.96
N TRP A 57 2.79 8.26 5.30
CA TRP A 57 2.87 8.58 3.87
C TRP A 57 2.24 7.50 2.99
N VAL A 58 2.43 6.22 3.33
CA VAL A 58 1.81 5.09 2.61
C VAL A 58 0.29 5.11 2.75
N THR A 59 -0.23 5.33 3.96
CA THR A 59 -1.68 5.41 4.19
C THR A 59 -2.30 6.64 3.53
N LEU A 60 -1.60 7.76 3.51
CA LEU A 60 -2.01 8.96 2.79
C LEU A 60 -2.04 8.70 1.28
N GLY A 61 -1.00 8.09 0.72
CA GLY A 61 -0.98 7.67 -0.68
C GLY A 61 -2.13 6.72 -1.03
N ALA A 62 -2.40 5.73 -0.17
CA ALA A 62 -3.53 4.82 -0.34
C ALA A 62 -4.89 5.54 -0.32
N SER A 63 -5.07 6.53 0.56
CA SER A 63 -6.29 7.36 0.58
C SER A 63 -6.46 8.14 -0.72
N LEU A 64 -5.37 8.71 -1.25
CA LEU A 64 -5.38 9.45 -2.52
C LEU A 64 -5.69 8.52 -3.72
N VAL A 65 -5.19 7.28 -3.70
CA VAL A 65 -5.58 6.26 -4.70
C VAL A 65 -7.09 6.02 -4.64
N GLY A 66 -7.64 5.80 -3.46
CA GLY A 66 -9.08 5.59 -3.30
C GLY A 66 -9.91 6.78 -3.76
N LEU A 67 -9.53 8.00 -3.37
CA LEU A 67 -10.22 9.23 -3.76
C LEU A 67 -10.17 9.47 -5.28
N SER A 68 -9.02 9.27 -5.92
CA SER A 68 -8.88 9.45 -7.37
C SER A 68 -9.76 8.47 -8.16
N ASN A 69 -9.90 7.23 -7.66
CA ASN A 69 -10.79 6.25 -8.31
C ASN A 69 -12.27 6.51 -8.03
N LEU A 70 -12.63 7.04 -6.87
CA LEU A 70 -14.00 7.54 -6.61
C LEU A 70 -14.39 8.68 -7.56
N LEU A 71 -13.43 9.52 -7.95
CA LEU A 71 -13.61 10.60 -8.91
C LEU A 71 -13.45 10.15 -10.37
N ASN A 72 -13.32 8.85 -10.63
CA ASN A 72 -13.08 8.27 -11.96
C ASN A 72 -11.80 8.77 -12.65
N GLN A 73 -10.81 9.21 -11.87
CA GLN A 73 -9.52 9.70 -12.36
C GLN A 73 -8.47 8.58 -12.32
N VAL A 74 -8.62 7.59 -13.21
CA VAL A 74 -7.81 6.35 -13.19
C VAL A 74 -6.31 6.63 -13.36
N LEU A 75 -5.93 7.54 -14.27
CA LEU A 75 -4.52 7.88 -14.49
C LEU A 75 -3.88 8.50 -13.25
N LEU A 76 -4.61 9.37 -12.58
CA LEU A 76 -4.18 9.99 -11.33
C LEU A 76 -4.07 8.95 -10.21
N GLY A 77 -4.97 7.98 -10.19
CA GLY A 77 -4.91 6.82 -9.31
C GLY A 77 -3.65 5.98 -9.53
N MET A 78 -3.27 5.71 -10.76
CA MET A 78 -2.04 4.99 -11.10
C MET A 78 -0.78 5.73 -10.64
N LEU A 79 -0.76 7.05 -10.74
CA LEU A 79 0.33 7.89 -10.25
C LEU A 79 0.45 7.80 -8.72
N PHE A 80 -0.67 7.83 -8.00
CA PHE A 80 -0.67 7.63 -6.54
C PHE A 80 -0.32 6.20 -6.13
N VAL A 81 -0.64 5.20 -6.95
CA VAL A 81 -0.15 3.81 -6.73
C VAL A 81 1.37 3.77 -6.81
N PHE A 82 1.97 4.40 -7.84
CA PHE A 82 3.42 4.50 -7.95
C PHE A 82 4.03 5.12 -6.68
N PHE A 83 3.51 6.27 -6.24
CA PHE A 83 3.98 6.94 -5.02
C PHE A 83 3.87 6.05 -3.79
N THR A 84 2.71 5.40 -3.59
CA THR A 84 2.45 4.52 -2.45
C THR A 84 3.42 3.33 -2.43
N MET A 85 3.64 2.70 -3.58
CA MET A 85 4.55 1.56 -3.71
C MET A 85 6.02 1.97 -3.54
N TYR A 86 6.39 3.17 -4.03
CA TYR A 86 7.72 3.73 -3.84
C TYR A 86 8.03 3.94 -2.34
N VAL A 87 7.12 4.57 -1.60
CA VAL A 87 7.31 4.79 -0.16
C VAL A 87 7.25 3.48 0.62
N SER A 88 6.34 2.57 0.26
CA SER A 88 6.19 1.26 0.88
C SER A 88 7.46 0.40 0.76
N GLY A 89 8.16 0.48 -0.38
CA GLY A 89 9.41 -0.25 -0.60
C GLY A 89 10.52 0.10 0.40
N LYS A 90 10.44 1.25 1.07
CA LYS A 90 11.40 1.67 2.11
C LYS A 90 11.06 1.16 3.51
N ILE A 91 9.86 0.65 3.72
CA ILE A 91 9.40 0.18 5.04
C ILE A 91 10.06 -1.14 5.41
N SER A 92 10.10 -2.10 4.49
CA SER A 92 10.61 -3.45 4.76
C SER A 92 12.08 -3.47 5.24
N PRO A 93 13.03 -2.77 4.59
CA PRO A 93 14.41 -2.69 5.09
C PRO A 93 14.51 -2.06 6.47
N LYS A 94 13.67 -1.06 6.78
CA LYS A 94 13.67 -0.40 8.10
C LYS A 94 13.13 -1.30 9.20
N ILE A 95 12.07 -2.07 8.93
CA ILE A 95 11.59 -3.07 9.88
C ILE A 95 12.68 -4.08 10.15
N SER A 96 13.32 -4.61 9.11
CA SER A 96 14.43 -5.57 9.26
C SER A 96 15.58 -4.99 10.08
N ALA A 97 15.99 -3.76 9.82
CA ALA A 97 17.05 -3.09 10.59
C ALA A 97 16.68 -2.88 12.06
N LEU A 98 15.42 -2.52 12.36
CA LEU A 98 14.92 -2.38 13.72
C LEU A 98 14.89 -3.72 14.47
N LEU A 99 14.46 -4.79 13.81
CA LEU A 99 14.47 -6.13 14.37
C LEU A 99 15.90 -6.59 14.70
N MET A 100 16.82 -6.40 13.75
CA MET A 100 18.23 -6.76 13.97
C MET A 100 18.89 -5.96 15.09
N LYS A 101 18.48 -4.71 15.30
CA LYS A 101 19.03 -3.86 16.36
C LYS A 101 18.52 -4.23 17.74
N ASN A 102 17.25 -4.66 17.85
CA ASN A 102 16.55 -4.78 19.14
C ASN A 102 16.35 -6.23 19.59
N LEU A 103 16.58 -7.22 18.73
CA LEU A 103 16.35 -8.64 19.06
C LEU A 103 17.66 -9.42 19.07
N ALA A 104 17.77 -10.34 20.03
CA ALA A 104 18.85 -11.33 20.05
C ALA A 104 18.75 -12.26 18.83
N PRO A 105 19.89 -12.75 18.28
CA PRO A 105 19.90 -13.58 17.07
C PRO A 105 18.99 -14.81 17.14
N GLU A 106 18.85 -15.39 18.32
CA GLU A 106 18.03 -16.60 18.56
C GLU A 106 16.53 -16.34 18.39
N VAL A 107 16.06 -15.14 18.73
CA VAL A 107 14.65 -14.73 18.63
C VAL A 107 14.36 -14.06 17.30
N LEU A 108 15.37 -13.44 16.67
CA LEU A 108 15.25 -12.68 15.43
C LEU A 108 14.60 -13.49 14.32
N SER A 109 15.07 -14.73 14.10
CA SER A 109 14.55 -15.62 13.04
C SER A 109 13.07 -15.94 13.25
N ARG A 110 12.67 -16.27 14.47
CA ARG A 110 11.27 -16.59 14.80
C ARG A 110 10.35 -15.38 14.62
N THR A 111 10.79 -14.23 15.12
CA THR A 111 10.01 -12.97 15.01
C THR A 111 9.89 -12.52 13.55
N SER A 112 10.96 -12.59 12.77
CA SER A 112 10.94 -12.23 11.35
C SER A 112 10.01 -13.15 10.55
N ASN A 113 10.04 -14.46 10.80
CA ASN A 113 9.15 -15.42 10.14
C ASN A 113 7.69 -15.18 10.53
N PHE A 114 7.40 -14.91 11.81
CA PHE A 114 6.05 -14.62 12.27
C PHE A 114 5.49 -13.34 11.65
N LEU A 115 6.28 -12.25 11.61
CA LEU A 115 5.89 -11.02 10.93
C LEU A 115 5.71 -11.24 9.43
N GLY A 116 6.60 -12.00 8.78
CA GLY A 116 6.47 -12.38 7.38
C GLY A 116 5.17 -13.12 7.10
N LEU A 117 4.80 -14.08 7.95
CA LEU A 117 3.52 -14.79 7.85
C LEU A 117 2.33 -13.85 8.02
N LEU A 118 2.35 -12.95 9.01
CA LEU A 118 1.27 -11.97 9.22
C LEU A 118 1.10 -11.07 8.00
N PHE A 119 2.19 -10.54 7.43
CA PHE A 119 2.14 -9.70 6.23
C PHE A 119 1.65 -10.48 5.02
N THR A 120 2.13 -11.72 4.83
CA THR A 120 1.71 -12.57 3.70
C THR A 120 0.23 -12.96 3.81
N LEU A 121 -0.27 -13.29 5.00
CA LEU A 121 -1.67 -13.64 5.23
C LEU A 121 -2.61 -12.42 5.11
N SER A 122 -2.15 -11.23 5.49
CA SER A 122 -2.97 -10.02 5.40
C SER A 122 -3.34 -9.65 3.96
N ILE A 123 -2.49 -10.01 2.98
CA ILE A 123 -2.74 -9.72 1.56
C ILE A 123 -3.96 -10.50 1.03
N PRO A 124 -4.01 -11.86 1.09
CA PRO A 124 -5.15 -12.60 0.58
C PRO A 124 -6.43 -12.34 1.38
N VAL A 125 -6.34 -12.18 2.71
CA VAL A 125 -7.50 -11.84 3.54
C VAL A 125 -8.07 -10.48 3.14
N GLY A 126 -7.24 -9.45 3.06
CA GLY A 126 -7.68 -8.11 2.63
C GLY A 126 -8.22 -8.13 1.20
N THR A 127 -7.57 -8.84 0.28
CA THR A 127 -8.05 -8.98 -1.10
C THR A 127 -9.41 -9.67 -1.14
N ALA A 128 -9.61 -10.76 -0.41
CA ALA A 128 -10.89 -11.48 -0.37
C ALA A 128 -12.01 -10.59 0.20
N CYS A 129 -11.78 -9.93 1.33
CA CYS A 129 -12.79 -9.04 1.93
C CYS A 129 -13.21 -7.92 0.97
N PHE A 130 -12.26 -7.20 0.39
CA PHE A 130 -12.57 -6.12 -0.54
C PHE A 130 -13.17 -6.62 -1.87
N SER A 131 -12.73 -7.79 -2.36
CA SER A 131 -13.31 -8.39 -3.57
C SER A 131 -14.77 -8.76 -3.39
N LEU A 132 -15.15 -9.29 -2.23
CA LEU A 132 -16.55 -9.60 -1.91
C LEU A 132 -17.44 -8.34 -1.95
N VAL A 133 -16.96 -7.23 -1.39
CA VAL A 133 -17.70 -5.96 -1.44
C VAL A 133 -17.72 -5.38 -2.86
N ALA A 134 -16.61 -5.50 -3.59
CA ALA A 134 -16.48 -4.95 -4.95
C ALA A 134 -17.39 -5.65 -5.98
N VAL A 135 -17.74 -6.91 -5.75
CA VAL A 135 -18.75 -7.62 -6.58
C VAL A 135 -20.15 -7.00 -6.42
N TRP A 136 -20.46 -6.45 -5.24
CA TRP A 136 -21.75 -5.81 -4.99
C TRP A 136 -21.75 -4.35 -5.47
N ASP A 137 -20.74 -3.56 -5.04
CA ASP A 137 -20.61 -2.18 -5.44
C ASP A 137 -19.14 -1.74 -5.35
N ILE A 138 -18.59 -1.34 -6.50
CA ILE A 138 -17.21 -0.88 -6.59
C ILE A 138 -17.00 0.49 -5.93
N GLN A 139 -18.00 1.38 -5.97
CA GLN A 139 -17.92 2.70 -5.34
C GLN A 139 -17.92 2.55 -3.81
N LEU A 140 -18.81 1.71 -3.27
CA LEU A 140 -18.83 1.38 -1.84
C LEU A 140 -17.48 0.83 -1.39
N THR A 141 -16.85 -0.01 -2.21
CA THR A 141 -15.53 -0.59 -1.92
C THR A 141 -14.46 0.49 -1.79
N TRP A 142 -14.44 1.44 -2.71
CA TRP A 142 -13.50 2.57 -2.63
C TRP A 142 -13.78 3.48 -1.44
N MET A 143 -15.04 3.74 -1.11
CA MET A 143 -15.41 4.51 0.09
C MET A 143 -14.93 3.83 1.37
N LEU A 144 -15.14 2.51 1.50
CA LEU A 144 -14.64 1.74 2.65
C LEU A 144 -13.10 1.76 2.72
N PHE A 145 -12.44 1.62 1.57
CA PHE A 145 -10.98 1.66 1.50
C PHE A 145 -10.42 3.02 1.94
N VAL A 146 -11.02 4.12 1.48
CA VAL A 146 -10.67 5.49 1.90
C VAL A 146 -10.94 5.67 3.39
N GLY A 147 -12.11 5.26 3.88
CA GLY A 147 -12.47 5.35 5.29
C GLY A 147 -11.49 4.64 6.20
N LEU A 148 -11.11 3.39 5.86
CA LEU A 148 -10.12 2.62 6.62
C LEU A 148 -8.73 3.24 6.56
N SER A 149 -8.30 3.76 5.42
CA SER A 149 -7.00 4.42 5.31
C SER A 149 -6.94 5.74 6.06
N LEU A 150 -8.01 6.54 6.09
CA LEU A 150 -8.10 7.73 6.93
C LEU A 150 -8.08 7.40 8.42
N LEU A 151 -8.77 6.34 8.83
CA LEU A 151 -8.74 5.85 10.20
C LEU A 151 -7.33 5.41 10.60
N ALA A 152 -6.62 4.73 9.71
CA ALA A 152 -5.23 4.34 9.94
C ALA A 152 -4.31 5.57 10.09
N ILE A 153 -4.53 6.64 9.32
CA ILE A 153 -3.80 7.91 9.46
C ILE A 153 -4.06 8.51 10.85
N LEU A 154 -5.33 8.59 11.27
CA LEU A 154 -5.70 9.14 12.58
C LEU A 154 -5.03 8.37 13.71
N LEU A 155 -5.07 7.05 13.69
CA LEU A 155 -4.41 6.21 14.70
C LEU A 155 -2.89 6.43 14.71
N THR A 156 -2.26 6.57 13.55
CA THR A 156 -0.82 6.81 13.46
C THR A 156 -0.45 8.19 14.03
N VAL A 157 -1.26 9.22 13.75
CA VAL A 157 -1.04 10.58 14.27
C VAL A 157 -1.21 10.63 15.79
N ILE A 158 -2.22 9.94 16.34
CA ILE A 158 -2.44 9.85 17.79
C ILE A 158 -1.25 9.19 18.46
N ASN A 159 -0.74 8.08 17.94
CA ASN A 159 0.41 7.40 18.48
C ASN A 159 1.68 8.26 18.42
N LEU A 160 1.91 8.96 17.31
CA LEU A 160 3.05 9.90 17.20
C LEU A 160 3.00 11.03 18.23
N LYS A 161 1.81 11.45 18.64
CA LYS A 161 1.64 12.51 19.64
C LYS A 161 1.87 12.01 21.08
N ASN A 162 1.63 10.72 21.31
CA ASN A 162 1.83 10.11 22.63
C ASN A 162 3.29 9.71 22.89
N ASP A 163 4.13 9.62 21.86
CA ASP A 163 5.56 9.30 21.94
C ASP A 163 6.44 10.57 22.12
N ILE A 164 5.86 11.77 22.21
CA ILE A 164 6.49 13.07 22.50
C ILE A 164 6.19 13.46 23.94
#